data_a0bb3dec27142de6522e1cda6f48469c
#
_entry.id   a0bb3dec27142de6522e1cda6f48469c
#
_cell.length_a   1.000
_cell.length_b   1.000
_cell.length_c   1.000
_cell.angle_alpha   90.00
_cell.angle_beta   90.00
_cell.angle_gamma   90.00
#
_symmetry.space_group_name_H-M   'P 1'
#
loop_
_entity.id
_entity.type
_entity.pdbx_description
1 polymer ?
#
loop_
_entity_poly.entity_id
_entity_poly.type
_entity_poly.pdbx_seq_one_letter_code
_entity_poly.pdbx_strand_id
1 'polypeptide(L)'
;MNNYCYEVLNTVNEGIIIVNENFEIFFWNSYMETITNIKSSNAIGNNLYIVVPSLNKNYFKNVVNNMLNDGYAMFFSAAMHQDLMHTEERFNIKISRIQDENRTSLLLEFHNVTGQMAQVKQLKKYIKELYHVNKELKEKEKEIEYLAYYDQLTGVANRTLFYILAEKYIQNAKRNNSLLGIMFIDIDKFKSINDTYGHQAGDKIIIKAANILKKATRENDIVVRYGGDEFVVILPNMKDISDYKIVASKIINLNENVIYIEEEEIKLSFSMGISIYPNDGDNIDKLIVKADKAMYIAKRNDEDIYY
;
A
#
# COMPACT_ATOMS: atom_id res chain seq x y z
N MET A 1 -5.22 -36.90 -50.48
CA MET A 1 -5.74 -36.72 -49.09
C MET A 1 -7.12 -37.35 -49.02
N ASN A 2 -7.39 -38.18 -48.00
CA ASN A 2 -8.69 -38.89 -47.86
C ASN A 2 -9.81 -37.84 -47.63
N ASN A 3 -10.96 -38.00 -48.27
CA ASN A 3 -12.15 -37.11 -48.14
C ASN A 3 -12.52 -36.87 -46.67
N TYR A 4 -12.27 -37.83 -45.78
CA TYR A 4 -12.48 -37.75 -44.36
C TYR A 4 -11.62 -36.67 -43.65
N CYS A 5 -10.36 -36.51 -44.03
CA CYS A 5 -9.49 -35.47 -43.43
C CYS A 5 -10.00 -34.05 -43.74
N TYR A 6 -10.53 -33.83 -44.95
CA TYR A 6 -11.11 -32.55 -45.36
C TYR A 6 -12.39 -32.22 -44.54
N GLU A 7 -13.24 -33.23 -44.32
CA GLU A 7 -14.44 -33.05 -43.50
C GLU A 7 -14.09 -32.69 -42.07
N VAL A 8 -13.11 -33.36 -41.47
CA VAL A 8 -12.64 -33.03 -40.08
C VAL A 8 -12.14 -31.59 -40.01
N LEU A 9 -11.28 -31.15 -40.94
CA LEU A 9 -10.75 -29.78 -40.92
C LEU A 9 -11.84 -28.71 -41.14
N ASN A 10 -12.96 -29.05 -41.79
CA ASN A 10 -14.11 -28.17 -41.93
C ASN A 10 -15.00 -28.06 -40.67
N THR A 11 -14.87 -29.00 -39.70
CA THR A 11 -15.63 -28.93 -38.44
C THR A 11 -14.93 -28.14 -37.36
N VAL A 12 -13.66 -27.78 -37.54
CA VAL A 12 -12.87 -27.03 -36.56
C VAL A 12 -13.30 -25.56 -36.52
N ASN A 13 -13.53 -25.04 -35.34
CA ASN A 13 -13.87 -23.62 -35.10
C ASN A 13 -12.63 -22.70 -35.15
N GLU A 14 -11.74 -22.94 -36.07
CA GLU A 14 -10.52 -22.19 -36.33
C GLU A 14 -10.32 -22.07 -37.84
N GLY A 15 -9.75 -20.95 -38.27
CA GLY A 15 -9.45 -20.76 -39.67
C GLY A 15 -8.25 -21.61 -40.10
N ILE A 16 -8.43 -22.38 -41.14
CA ILE A 16 -7.36 -23.24 -41.70
C ILE A 16 -7.17 -22.96 -43.17
N ILE A 17 -5.93 -22.59 -43.53
CA ILE A 17 -5.48 -22.45 -44.89
C ILE A 17 -4.26 -23.36 -45.08
N ILE A 18 -4.19 -24.07 -46.21
CA ILE A 18 -2.98 -24.79 -46.60
C ILE A 18 -2.55 -24.27 -47.97
N VAL A 19 -1.26 -23.89 -48.06
CA VAL A 19 -0.67 -23.39 -49.31
C VAL A 19 0.55 -24.21 -49.69
N ASN A 20 0.89 -24.22 -50.99
CA ASN A 20 2.15 -24.79 -51.47
C ASN A 20 3.31 -23.78 -51.34
N GLU A 21 4.50 -24.16 -51.82
CA GLU A 21 5.72 -23.34 -51.80
C GLU A 21 5.59 -22.02 -52.57
N ASN A 22 4.66 -21.94 -53.53
CA ASN A 22 4.37 -20.74 -54.33
C ASN A 22 3.23 -19.90 -53.72
N PHE A 23 2.80 -20.23 -52.50
CA PHE A 23 1.67 -19.59 -51.81
C PHE A 23 0.32 -19.76 -52.53
N GLU A 24 0.16 -20.77 -53.38
CA GLU A 24 -1.11 -21.13 -53.99
C GLU A 24 -1.93 -21.93 -52.98
N ILE A 25 -3.17 -21.53 -52.76
CA ILE A 25 -4.09 -22.13 -51.80
C ILE A 25 -4.65 -23.41 -52.36
N PHE A 26 -4.52 -24.54 -51.67
CA PHE A 26 -5.17 -25.79 -52.01
C PHE A 26 -6.14 -26.32 -50.97
N PHE A 27 -6.19 -25.68 -49.79
CA PHE A 27 -7.21 -25.92 -48.81
C PHE A 27 -7.63 -24.61 -48.11
N TRP A 28 -8.95 -24.45 -47.93
CA TRP A 28 -9.61 -23.33 -47.34
C TRP A 28 -10.87 -23.83 -46.63
N ASN A 29 -10.91 -23.82 -45.28
CA ASN A 29 -12.03 -24.40 -44.57
C ASN A 29 -13.25 -23.47 -44.46
N SER A 30 -14.38 -24.03 -44.01
CA SER A 30 -15.64 -23.29 -43.86
C SER A 30 -15.55 -22.14 -42.87
N TYR A 31 -14.70 -22.23 -41.83
CA TYR A 31 -14.47 -21.14 -40.92
C TYR A 31 -13.80 -19.94 -41.60
N MET A 32 -12.82 -20.17 -42.46
CA MET A 32 -12.22 -19.10 -43.25
C MET A 32 -13.24 -18.46 -44.20
N GLU A 33 -14.18 -19.23 -44.79
CA GLU A 33 -15.28 -18.64 -45.57
C GLU A 33 -16.12 -17.69 -44.75
N THR A 34 -16.38 -18.03 -43.47
CA THR A 34 -17.20 -17.23 -42.56
C THR A 34 -16.51 -15.91 -42.18
N ILE A 35 -15.24 -15.96 -41.79
CA ILE A 35 -14.52 -14.77 -41.29
C ILE A 35 -14.05 -13.82 -42.40
N THR A 36 -13.83 -14.34 -43.63
CA THR A 36 -13.37 -13.53 -44.76
C THR A 36 -14.47 -13.18 -45.73
N ASN A 37 -15.61 -13.87 -45.69
CA ASN A 37 -16.70 -13.84 -46.67
C ASN A 37 -16.23 -14.26 -48.06
N ILE A 38 -15.17 -15.07 -48.16
CA ILE A 38 -14.63 -15.58 -49.43
C ILE A 38 -14.91 -17.10 -49.52
N LYS A 39 -15.62 -17.52 -50.53
CA LYS A 39 -15.90 -18.94 -50.74
C LYS A 39 -14.64 -19.73 -51.12
N SER A 40 -14.53 -20.95 -50.62
CA SER A 40 -13.41 -21.86 -50.93
C SER A 40 -13.20 -22.04 -52.44
N SER A 41 -14.28 -22.08 -53.23
CA SER A 41 -14.23 -22.13 -54.71
C SER A 41 -13.51 -20.92 -55.32
N ASN A 42 -13.51 -19.77 -54.67
CA ASN A 42 -12.84 -18.56 -55.15
C ASN A 42 -11.43 -18.40 -54.54
N ALA A 43 -11.12 -19.11 -53.48
CA ALA A 43 -9.82 -19.07 -52.83
C ALA A 43 -8.86 -20.13 -53.39
N ILE A 44 -9.33 -21.35 -53.54
CA ILE A 44 -8.51 -22.48 -53.99
C ILE A 44 -7.98 -22.24 -55.41
N GLY A 45 -6.70 -22.53 -55.63
CA GLY A 45 -5.99 -22.31 -56.89
C GLY A 45 -5.45 -20.87 -57.06
N ASN A 46 -5.78 -19.94 -56.14
CA ASN A 46 -5.28 -18.58 -56.17
C ASN A 46 -4.16 -18.35 -55.15
N ASN A 47 -3.35 -17.32 -55.38
CA ASN A 47 -2.26 -16.96 -54.50
C ASN A 47 -2.80 -16.36 -53.20
N LEU A 48 -2.29 -16.80 -52.04
CA LEU A 48 -2.68 -16.36 -50.69
C LEU A 48 -2.69 -14.82 -50.55
N TYR A 49 -1.70 -14.14 -51.08
CA TYR A 49 -1.56 -12.69 -50.96
C TYR A 49 -2.51 -11.88 -51.84
N ILE A 50 -3.12 -12.55 -52.82
CA ILE A 50 -4.21 -11.97 -53.64
C ILE A 50 -5.55 -12.16 -52.93
N VAL A 51 -5.78 -13.37 -52.39
CA VAL A 51 -7.03 -13.72 -51.67
C VAL A 51 -7.14 -13.00 -50.30
N VAL A 52 -6.03 -12.91 -49.59
CA VAL A 52 -5.94 -12.22 -48.29
C VAL A 52 -4.88 -11.12 -48.38
N PRO A 53 -5.21 -9.93 -48.92
CA PRO A 53 -4.23 -8.85 -49.16
C PRO A 53 -3.60 -8.31 -47.84
N SER A 54 -4.28 -8.45 -46.72
CA SER A 54 -3.74 -8.04 -45.40
C SER A 54 -2.51 -8.83 -45.00
N LEU A 55 -2.32 -10.05 -45.45
CA LEU A 55 -1.12 -10.86 -45.24
C LEU A 55 0.04 -10.45 -46.17
N ASN A 56 -0.21 -9.61 -47.18
CA ASN A 56 0.80 -9.12 -48.12
C ASN A 56 1.70 -8.04 -47.51
N LYS A 57 2.26 -8.29 -46.32
CA LYS A 57 3.19 -7.42 -45.57
C LYS A 57 4.60 -7.96 -45.69
N ASN A 58 5.58 -7.07 -45.86
CA ASN A 58 6.98 -7.49 -46.01
C ASN A 58 7.48 -8.31 -44.82
N TYR A 59 7.14 -7.91 -43.60
CA TYR A 59 7.56 -8.67 -42.41
C TYR A 59 6.95 -10.07 -42.35
N PHE A 60 5.67 -10.22 -42.74
CA PHE A 60 4.98 -11.51 -42.80
C PHE A 60 5.62 -12.41 -43.85
N LYS A 61 5.82 -11.90 -45.06
CA LYS A 61 6.46 -12.62 -46.18
C LYS A 61 7.87 -13.10 -45.82
N ASN A 62 8.69 -12.24 -45.25
CA ASN A 62 10.06 -12.57 -44.86
C ASN A 62 10.09 -13.72 -43.84
N VAL A 63 9.22 -13.67 -42.86
CA VAL A 63 9.11 -14.75 -41.88
C VAL A 63 8.67 -16.05 -42.51
N VAL A 64 7.64 -16.01 -43.35
CA VAL A 64 7.09 -17.21 -44.00
C VAL A 64 8.08 -17.83 -45.00
N ASN A 65 8.85 -17.00 -45.72
CA ASN A 65 9.91 -17.48 -46.62
C ASN A 65 11.07 -18.15 -45.84
N ASN A 66 11.45 -17.59 -44.69
CA ASN A 66 12.46 -18.22 -43.84
C ASN A 66 11.99 -19.59 -43.30
N MET A 67 10.69 -19.72 -42.99
CA MET A 67 10.12 -21.00 -42.54
C MET A 67 10.18 -22.10 -43.59
N LEU A 68 10.01 -21.76 -44.87
CA LEU A 68 10.17 -22.74 -45.98
C LEU A 68 11.58 -23.34 -45.97
N ASN A 69 12.59 -22.55 -45.57
CA ASN A 69 13.98 -22.98 -45.53
C ASN A 69 14.35 -23.68 -44.18
N ASP A 70 13.95 -23.08 -43.04
CA ASP A 70 14.44 -23.47 -41.72
C ASP A 70 13.54 -24.45 -40.96
N GLY A 71 12.26 -24.58 -41.35
CA GLY A 71 11.31 -25.58 -40.84
C GLY A 71 10.71 -25.31 -39.47
N TYR A 72 10.95 -24.14 -38.86
CA TYR A 72 10.39 -23.78 -37.53
C TYR A 72 8.94 -23.26 -37.68
N ALA A 73 8.07 -23.65 -36.73
CA ALA A 73 6.73 -23.07 -36.64
C ALA A 73 6.81 -21.61 -36.14
N MET A 74 5.97 -20.73 -36.70
CA MET A 74 5.92 -19.31 -36.34
C MET A 74 4.54 -18.91 -35.80
N PHE A 75 4.52 -17.88 -34.97
CA PHE A 75 3.31 -17.40 -34.32
C PHE A 75 3.22 -15.87 -34.40
N PHE A 76 2.12 -15.38 -34.98
CA PHE A 76 1.79 -13.96 -35.04
C PHE A 76 0.68 -13.67 -34.04
N SER A 77 1.00 -12.88 -33.00
CA SER A 77 0.04 -12.50 -31.98
C SER A 77 -0.85 -11.36 -32.47
N ALA A 78 -2.15 -11.46 -32.27
CA ALA A 78 -3.11 -10.38 -32.49
C ALA A 78 -2.81 -9.11 -31.68
N ALA A 79 -2.13 -9.23 -30.56
CA ALA A 79 -1.72 -8.08 -29.73
C ALA A 79 -0.62 -7.24 -30.40
N MET A 80 0.28 -7.88 -31.15
CA MET A 80 1.44 -7.24 -31.79
C MET A 80 1.18 -6.94 -33.27
N HIS A 81 0.36 -7.75 -33.93
CA HIS A 81 0.14 -7.73 -35.38
C HIS A 81 -1.35 -7.56 -35.72
N GLN A 82 -1.91 -6.40 -35.29
CA GLN A 82 -3.36 -6.14 -35.40
C GLN A 82 -3.88 -5.97 -36.83
N ASP A 83 -2.99 -5.77 -37.81
CA ASP A 83 -3.29 -5.46 -39.19
C ASP A 83 -3.20 -6.64 -40.15
N LEU A 84 -2.97 -7.87 -39.64
CA LEU A 84 -2.88 -9.09 -40.48
C LEU A 84 -4.23 -9.61 -40.96
N MET A 85 -5.33 -9.21 -40.30
CA MET A 85 -6.69 -9.51 -40.79
C MET A 85 -7.53 -8.23 -40.76
N HIS A 86 -8.18 -7.91 -41.89
CA HIS A 86 -9.09 -6.74 -41.97
C HIS A 86 -10.51 -7.14 -41.52
N THR A 87 -10.61 -7.53 -40.25
CA THR A 87 -11.88 -7.88 -39.60
C THR A 87 -11.99 -7.16 -38.26
N GLU A 88 -13.20 -7.04 -37.71
CA GLU A 88 -13.40 -6.56 -36.35
C GLU A 88 -12.85 -7.54 -35.31
N GLU A 89 -12.77 -8.79 -35.70
CA GLU A 89 -12.23 -9.87 -34.88
C GLU A 89 -10.70 -9.87 -34.85
N ARG A 90 -10.13 -10.42 -33.80
CA ARG A 90 -8.69 -10.51 -33.57
C ARG A 90 -8.22 -11.95 -33.66
N PHE A 91 -7.23 -12.20 -34.49
CA PHE A 91 -6.70 -13.54 -34.75
C PHE A 91 -5.23 -13.64 -34.39
N ASN A 92 -4.89 -14.67 -33.64
CA ASN A 92 -3.53 -15.19 -33.62
C ASN A 92 -3.35 -16.10 -34.82
N ILE A 93 -2.23 -15.97 -35.52
CA ILE A 93 -1.92 -16.81 -36.66
C ILE A 93 -0.72 -17.66 -36.34
N LYS A 94 -0.89 -18.98 -36.37
CA LYS A 94 0.20 -19.93 -36.26
C LYS A 94 0.47 -20.51 -37.63
N ILE A 95 1.72 -20.57 -38.03
CA ILE A 95 2.15 -21.13 -39.31
C ILE A 95 3.08 -22.29 -39.02
N SER A 96 2.81 -23.43 -39.67
CA SER A 96 3.60 -24.64 -39.51
C SER A 96 3.93 -25.20 -40.91
N ARG A 97 5.14 -25.73 -41.07
CA ARG A 97 5.56 -26.45 -42.28
C ARG A 97 5.08 -27.88 -42.19
N ILE A 98 4.45 -28.34 -43.27
CA ILE A 98 4.08 -29.73 -43.48
C ILE A 98 4.94 -30.26 -44.63
N GLN A 99 5.65 -31.35 -44.40
CA GLN A 99 6.50 -31.98 -45.41
C GLN A 99 6.03 -33.42 -45.66
N ASP A 100 5.75 -33.73 -46.88
CA ASP A 100 5.52 -35.10 -47.39
C ASP A 100 6.68 -35.47 -48.30
N GLU A 101 6.82 -36.73 -48.67
CA GLU A 101 7.99 -37.26 -49.42
C GLU A 101 8.40 -36.44 -50.65
N ASN A 102 7.47 -35.73 -51.28
CA ASN A 102 7.72 -34.94 -52.48
C ASN A 102 7.15 -33.51 -52.48
N ARG A 103 6.58 -33.02 -51.36
CA ARG A 103 5.92 -31.69 -51.35
C ARG A 103 6.10 -31.01 -50.01
N THR A 104 6.48 -29.74 -50.05
CA THR A 104 6.44 -28.84 -48.89
C THR A 104 5.19 -27.99 -48.95
N SER A 105 4.49 -27.85 -47.82
CA SER A 105 3.28 -27.06 -47.69
C SER A 105 3.31 -26.28 -46.40
N LEU A 106 2.60 -25.18 -46.33
CA LEU A 106 2.42 -24.41 -45.11
C LEU A 106 0.96 -24.49 -44.65
N LEU A 107 0.79 -24.82 -43.36
CA LEU A 107 -0.46 -24.77 -42.65
C LEU A 107 -0.53 -23.44 -41.89
N LEU A 108 -1.56 -22.65 -42.18
CA LEU A 108 -1.89 -21.43 -41.44
C LEU A 108 -3.13 -21.70 -40.61
N GLU A 109 -3.01 -21.52 -39.29
CA GLU A 109 -4.06 -21.70 -38.29
C GLU A 109 -4.45 -20.33 -37.72
N PHE A 110 -5.73 -19.96 -37.80
CA PHE A 110 -6.25 -18.66 -37.35
C PHE A 110 -7.12 -18.87 -36.10
N HIS A 111 -6.61 -18.50 -34.94
CA HIS A 111 -7.30 -18.63 -33.68
C HIS A 111 -7.97 -17.29 -33.30
N ASN A 112 -9.29 -17.27 -33.20
CA ASN A 112 -10.01 -16.08 -32.75
C ASN A 112 -9.76 -15.83 -31.27
N VAL A 113 -9.17 -14.66 -30.94
CA VAL A 113 -8.82 -14.24 -29.57
C VAL A 113 -9.55 -12.97 -29.15
N THR A 114 -10.59 -12.57 -29.88
CA THR A 114 -11.33 -11.33 -29.62
C THR A 114 -11.89 -11.29 -28.20
N GLY A 115 -12.54 -12.36 -27.78
CA GLY A 115 -13.11 -12.49 -26.44
C GLY A 115 -12.04 -12.48 -25.36
N GLN A 116 -10.94 -13.21 -25.56
CA GLN A 116 -9.82 -13.27 -24.62
C GLN A 116 -9.16 -11.88 -24.47
N MET A 117 -8.97 -11.15 -25.55
CA MET A 117 -8.40 -9.80 -25.51
C MET A 117 -9.33 -8.80 -24.79
N ALA A 118 -10.65 -8.91 -25.01
CA ALA A 118 -11.63 -8.10 -24.28
C ALA A 118 -11.59 -8.39 -22.77
N GLN A 119 -11.55 -9.66 -22.37
CA GLN A 119 -11.42 -10.09 -20.98
C GLN A 119 -10.11 -9.58 -20.34
N VAL A 120 -8.97 -9.71 -21.04
CA VAL A 120 -7.67 -9.19 -20.56
C VAL A 120 -7.73 -7.67 -20.37
N LYS A 121 -8.35 -6.93 -21.29
CA LYS A 121 -8.53 -5.48 -21.15
C LYS A 121 -9.37 -5.12 -19.93
N GLN A 122 -10.47 -5.84 -19.72
CA GLN A 122 -11.35 -5.66 -18.57
C GLN A 122 -10.64 -6.00 -17.25
N LEU A 123 -9.91 -7.11 -17.22
CA LEU A 123 -9.14 -7.52 -16.05
C LEU A 123 -8.06 -6.47 -15.67
N LYS A 124 -7.35 -5.94 -16.66
CA LYS A 124 -6.38 -4.84 -16.43
C LYS A 124 -7.05 -3.60 -15.83
N LYS A 125 -8.28 -3.27 -16.23
CA LYS A 125 -9.04 -2.17 -15.65
C LYS A 125 -9.37 -2.45 -14.19
N TYR A 126 -9.88 -3.63 -13.86
CA TYR A 126 -10.19 -4.02 -12.48
C TYR A 126 -8.95 -4.04 -11.57
N ILE A 127 -7.81 -4.55 -12.08
CA ILE A 127 -6.55 -4.53 -11.32
C ILE A 127 -6.16 -3.08 -10.96
N LYS A 128 -6.31 -2.14 -11.89
CA LYS A 128 -6.01 -0.72 -11.64
C LYS A 128 -6.95 -0.11 -10.59
N GLU A 129 -8.24 -0.41 -10.67
CA GLU A 129 -9.25 0.04 -9.70
C GLU A 129 -8.97 -0.54 -8.30
N LEU A 130 -8.70 -1.85 -8.21
CA LEU A 130 -8.35 -2.53 -6.95
C LEU A 130 -7.07 -1.95 -6.32
N TYR A 131 -6.06 -1.63 -7.13
CA TYR A 131 -4.84 -0.99 -6.62
C TYR A 131 -5.14 0.38 -5.99
N HIS A 132 -6.02 1.17 -6.62
CA HIS A 132 -6.40 2.50 -6.11
C HIS A 132 -7.17 2.39 -4.79
N VAL A 133 -8.19 1.54 -4.75
CA VAL A 133 -9.00 1.30 -3.54
C VAL A 133 -8.14 0.76 -2.38
N ASN A 134 -7.23 -0.17 -2.65
CA ASN A 134 -6.31 -0.68 -1.62
C ASN A 134 -5.37 0.39 -1.07
N LYS A 135 -4.93 1.33 -1.91
CA LYS A 135 -4.11 2.46 -1.47
C LYS A 135 -4.90 3.37 -0.54
N GLU A 136 -6.11 3.76 -0.94
CA GLU A 136 -6.99 4.59 -0.12
C GLU A 136 -7.32 3.93 1.23
N LEU A 137 -7.60 2.62 1.21
CA LEU A 137 -7.89 1.86 2.42
C LEU A 137 -6.72 1.91 3.41
N LYS A 138 -5.49 1.68 2.94
CA LYS A 138 -4.29 1.78 3.79
C LYS A 138 -4.05 3.17 4.37
N GLU A 139 -4.37 4.22 3.62
CA GLU A 139 -4.28 5.60 4.12
C GLU A 139 -5.33 5.84 5.22
N LYS A 140 -6.55 5.34 5.03
CA LYS A 140 -7.62 5.42 6.03
C LYS A 140 -7.34 4.59 7.28
N GLU A 141 -6.78 3.38 7.14
CA GLU A 141 -6.35 2.56 8.29
C GLU A 141 -5.33 3.31 9.15
N LYS A 142 -4.32 3.95 8.55
CA LYS A 142 -3.33 4.75 9.29
C LYS A 142 -3.95 5.96 9.98
N GLU A 143 -4.90 6.63 9.32
CA GLU A 143 -5.63 7.76 9.90
C GLU A 143 -6.44 7.31 11.13
N ILE A 144 -7.17 6.19 11.01
CA ILE A 144 -7.95 5.61 12.12
C ILE A 144 -7.03 5.20 13.27
N GLU A 145 -5.91 4.54 12.98
CA GLU A 145 -4.92 4.14 13.98
C GLU A 145 -4.35 5.39 14.71
N TYR A 146 -4.03 6.43 13.96
CA TYR A 146 -3.56 7.68 14.54
C TYR A 146 -4.61 8.31 15.45
N LEU A 147 -5.88 8.39 15.02
CA LEU A 147 -6.98 8.93 15.81
C LEU A 147 -7.27 8.10 17.07
N ALA A 148 -7.08 6.77 16.99
CA ALA A 148 -7.31 5.88 18.13
C ALA A 148 -6.24 6.01 19.23
N TYR A 149 -4.99 6.35 18.88
CA TYR A 149 -3.83 6.25 19.77
C TYR A 149 -3.12 7.56 20.07
N TYR A 150 -3.37 8.63 19.30
CA TYR A 150 -2.71 9.91 19.49
C TYR A 150 -3.71 11.03 19.77
N ASP A 151 -3.29 12.01 20.58
CA ASP A 151 -4.05 13.25 20.83
C ASP A 151 -3.96 14.16 19.61
N GLN A 152 -5.11 14.58 19.07
CA GLN A 152 -5.19 15.37 17.84
C GLN A 152 -4.58 16.77 17.97
N LEU A 153 -4.63 17.37 19.16
CA LEU A 153 -4.14 18.72 19.38
C LEU A 153 -2.60 18.76 19.46
N THR A 154 -2.01 17.80 20.16
CA THR A 154 -0.58 17.80 20.51
C THR A 154 0.27 16.81 19.71
N GLY A 155 -0.37 15.78 19.13
CA GLY A 155 0.32 14.70 18.43
C GLY A 155 1.17 13.81 19.35
N VAL A 156 0.98 13.85 20.67
CA VAL A 156 1.53 12.86 21.62
C VAL A 156 0.58 11.69 21.76
N ALA A 157 1.01 10.61 22.42
CA ALA A 157 0.13 9.49 22.75
C ALA A 157 -1.10 9.97 23.54
N ASN A 158 -2.24 9.33 23.35
CA ASN A 158 -3.42 9.57 24.14
C ASN A 158 -3.52 8.57 25.31
N ARG A 159 -4.55 8.72 26.13
CA ARG A 159 -4.80 7.85 27.29
C ARG A 159 -4.96 6.37 26.90
N THR A 160 -5.53 6.06 25.76
CA THR A 160 -5.69 4.67 25.28
C THR A 160 -4.33 4.03 25.03
N LEU A 161 -3.45 4.73 24.28
CA LEU A 161 -2.11 4.24 23.99
C LEU A 161 -1.26 4.12 25.26
N PHE A 162 -1.45 5.03 26.24
CA PHE A 162 -0.81 4.94 27.54
C PHE A 162 -1.01 3.59 28.19
N TYR A 163 -2.24 3.12 28.36
CA TYR A 163 -2.52 1.85 29.02
C TYR A 163 -1.91 0.66 28.29
N ILE A 164 -1.97 0.65 26.96
CA ILE A 164 -1.39 -0.41 26.12
C ILE A 164 0.13 -0.49 26.31
N LEU A 165 0.82 0.67 26.28
CA LEU A 165 2.27 0.71 26.39
C LEU A 165 2.74 0.47 27.82
N ALA A 166 2.06 1.05 28.80
CA ALA A 166 2.42 0.90 30.22
C ALA A 166 2.36 -0.57 30.66
N GLU A 167 1.32 -1.31 30.28
CA GLU A 167 1.22 -2.74 30.55
C GLU A 167 2.40 -3.51 29.93
N LYS A 168 2.72 -3.23 28.67
CA LYS A 168 3.87 -3.83 27.97
C LYS A 168 5.19 -3.52 28.68
N TYR A 169 5.39 -2.27 29.14
CA TYR A 169 6.61 -1.86 29.83
C TYR A 169 6.73 -2.46 31.22
N ILE A 170 5.62 -2.62 31.98
CA ILE A 170 5.61 -3.35 33.26
C ILE A 170 6.06 -4.80 33.05
N GLN A 171 5.52 -5.49 32.08
CA GLN A 171 5.91 -6.87 31.76
C GLN A 171 7.39 -6.97 31.36
N ASN A 172 7.90 -5.99 30.60
CA ASN A 172 9.31 -5.91 30.24
C ASN A 172 10.20 -5.65 31.48
N ALA A 173 9.80 -4.69 32.33
CA ALA A 173 10.52 -4.37 33.56
C ALA A 173 10.60 -5.58 34.50
N LYS A 174 9.51 -6.35 34.64
CA LYS A 174 9.46 -7.59 35.40
C LYS A 174 10.42 -8.65 34.87
N ARG A 175 10.48 -8.83 33.54
CA ARG A 175 11.39 -9.81 32.90
C ARG A 175 12.86 -9.44 33.07
N ASN A 176 13.16 -8.15 32.90
CA ASN A 176 14.53 -7.66 32.88
C ASN A 176 15.03 -7.21 34.27
N ASN A 177 14.19 -7.34 35.30
CA ASN A 177 14.46 -6.85 36.64
C ASN A 177 14.91 -5.37 36.65
N SER A 178 14.23 -4.54 35.87
CA SER A 178 14.51 -3.11 35.68
C SER A 178 13.41 -2.24 36.30
N LEU A 179 13.72 -0.95 36.49
CA LEU A 179 12.76 0.02 37.02
C LEU A 179 11.95 0.67 35.86
N LEU A 180 10.68 0.99 36.14
CA LEU A 180 9.81 1.77 35.28
C LEU A 180 9.24 2.96 36.04
N GLY A 181 9.49 4.19 35.60
CA GLY A 181 8.89 5.39 36.15
C GLY A 181 7.61 5.79 35.46
N ILE A 182 6.61 6.23 36.19
CA ILE A 182 5.39 6.90 35.72
C ILE A 182 5.37 8.29 36.33
N MET A 183 5.50 9.33 35.53
CA MET A 183 5.46 10.72 35.93
C MET A 183 4.13 11.34 35.51
N PHE A 184 3.32 11.78 36.48
CA PHE A 184 2.08 12.51 36.26
C PHE A 184 2.35 14.00 36.35
N ILE A 185 1.87 14.80 35.39
CA ILE A 185 2.23 16.19 35.20
C ILE A 185 0.97 17.02 34.93
N ASP A 186 0.82 18.13 35.62
CA ASP A 186 -0.26 19.09 35.43
C ASP A 186 0.31 20.49 35.11
N ILE A 187 -0.36 21.23 34.23
CA ILE A 187 0.04 22.61 33.90
C ILE A 187 -0.55 23.56 34.95
N ASP A 188 0.32 24.23 35.68
CA ASP A 188 -0.12 25.14 36.73
C ASP A 188 -0.95 26.31 36.19
N LYS A 189 -2.00 26.67 36.92
CA LYS A 189 -2.89 27.81 36.61
C LYS A 189 -3.56 27.76 35.25
N PHE A 190 -3.61 26.58 34.59
CA PHE A 190 -4.17 26.43 33.24
C PHE A 190 -5.60 26.95 33.14
N LYS A 191 -6.46 26.66 34.15
CA LYS A 191 -7.84 27.17 34.17
C LYS A 191 -7.89 28.71 34.19
N SER A 192 -7.04 29.34 34.97
CA SER A 192 -6.97 30.80 35.02
C SER A 192 -6.56 31.42 33.70
N ILE A 193 -5.65 30.76 32.99
CA ILE A 193 -5.20 31.20 31.66
C ILE A 193 -6.36 31.09 30.67
N ASN A 194 -7.11 29.99 30.68
CA ASN A 194 -8.30 29.83 29.84
C ASN A 194 -9.38 30.87 30.13
N ASP A 195 -9.60 31.15 31.44
CA ASP A 195 -10.62 32.11 31.84
C ASP A 195 -10.23 33.57 31.42
N THR A 196 -8.91 33.87 31.35
CA THR A 196 -8.41 35.20 30.98
C THR A 196 -8.28 35.38 29.46
N TYR A 197 -7.68 34.41 28.74
CA TYR A 197 -7.28 34.53 27.33
C TYR A 197 -8.07 33.66 26.39
N GLY A 198 -9.06 32.89 26.92
CA GLY A 198 -9.92 32.01 26.13
C GLY A 198 -9.29 30.66 25.75
N HIS A 199 -10.12 29.74 25.29
CA HIS A 199 -9.72 28.36 24.98
C HIS A 199 -8.66 28.23 23.89
N GLN A 200 -8.61 29.17 22.92
CA GLN A 200 -7.57 29.13 21.89
C GLN A 200 -6.15 29.39 22.45
N ALA A 201 -6.07 30.22 23.50
CA ALA A 201 -4.82 30.43 24.22
C ALA A 201 -4.43 29.15 25.00
N GLY A 202 -5.41 28.51 25.65
CA GLY A 202 -5.20 27.23 26.30
C GLY A 202 -4.68 26.14 25.36
N ASP A 203 -5.23 26.03 24.16
CA ASP A 203 -4.78 25.07 23.15
C ASP A 203 -3.30 25.30 22.77
N LYS A 204 -2.88 26.56 22.60
CA LYS A 204 -1.47 26.92 22.35
C LYS A 204 -0.57 26.51 23.53
N ILE A 205 -1.04 26.68 24.76
CA ILE A 205 -0.32 26.26 25.97
C ILE A 205 -0.15 24.75 26.04
N ILE A 206 -1.21 24.00 25.77
CA ILE A 206 -1.17 22.54 25.74
C ILE A 206 -0.18 22.04 24.67
N ILE A 207 -0.21 22.61 23.46
CA ILE A 207 0.76 22.30 22.41
C ILE A 207 2.19 22.62 22.87
N LYS A 208 2.40 23.77 23.50
CA LYS A 208 3.70 24.18 24.00
C LYS A 208 4.19 23.23 25.10
N ALA A 209 3.34 22.87 26.06
CA ALA A 209 3.64 21.90 27.10
C ALA A 209 4.06 20.54 26.52
N ALA A 210 3.30 20.01 25.57
CA ALA A 210 3.65 18.76 24.90
C ALA A 210 5.04 18.84 24.24
N ASN A 211 5.38 19.95 23.59
CA ASN A 211 6.69 20.16 22.97
C ASN A 211 7.83 20.24 24.00
N ILE A 212 7.59 20.89 25.15
CA ILE A 212 8.54 20.93 26.27
C ILE A 212 8.82 19.51 26.77
N LEU A 213 7.76 18.73 27.02
CA LEU A 213 7.88 17.35 27.49
C LEU A 213 8.63 16.45 26.49
N LYS A 214 8.31 16.56 25.19
CA LYS A 214 9.04 15.84 24.12
C LYS A 214 10.53 16.18 24.09
N LYS A 215 10.91 17.45 24.28
CA LYS A 215 12.32 17.85 24.28
C LYS A 215 13.07 17.42 25.55
N ALA A 216 12.38 17.33 26.68
CA ALA A 216 12.96 16.92 27.94
C ALA A 216 13.21 15.40 28.02
N THR A 217 12.43 14.62 27.29
CA THR A 217 12.43 13.16 27.29
C THR A 217 13.39 12.58 26.25
N ARG A 218 13.76 11.30 26.42
CA ARG A 218 14.57 10.52 25.47
C ARG A 218 13.66 9.87 24.42
N GLU A 219 14.22 9.39 23.34
CA GLU A 219 13.50 8.69 22.25
C GLU A 219 12.65 7.51 22.75
N ASN A 220 13.11 6.80 23.78
CA ASN A 220 12.41 5.64 24.36
C ASN A 220 11.37 6.02 25.43
N ASP A 221 11.37 7.26 25.89
CA ASP A 221 10.38 7.76 26.85
C ASP A 221 9.09 8.11 26.09
N ILE A 222 7.95 7.92 26.71
CA ILE A 222 6.66 8.15 26.05
C ILE A 222 5.93 9.31 26.74
N VAL A 223 5.69 10.36 25.96
CA VAL A 223 4.85 11.49 26.41
C VAL A 223 3.41 11.21 26.00
N VAL A 224 2.51 11.37 26.96
CA VAL A 224 1.08 11.09 26.84
C VAL A 224 0.29 12.31 27.29
N ARG A 225 -0.74 12.71 26.56
CA ARG A 225 -1.77 13.60 27.07
C ARG A 225 -2.87 12.74 27.70
N TYR A 226 -2.98 12.81 29.04
CA TYR A 226 -3.89 11.95 29.79
C TYR A 226 -5.33 12.49 29.80
N GLY A 227 -5.48 13.83 29.85
CA GLY A 227 -6.76 14.53 29.75
C GLY A 227 -6.60 16.02 30.03
N GLY A 228 -7.37 16.89 29.40
CA GLY A 228 -7.32 18.34 29.64
C GLY A 228 -5.90 18.91 29.56
N ASP A 229 -5.40 19.39 30.72
CA ASP A 229 -4.07 19.94 30.99
C ASP A 229 -3.12 18.93 31.62
N GLU A 230 -3.54 17.66 31.77
CA GLU A 230 -2.77 16.60 32.42
C GLU A 230 -1.97 15.80 31.41
N PHE A 231 -0.71 15.57 31.71
CA PHE A 231 0.20 14.73 30.93
C PHE A 231 0.76 13.60 31.80
N VAL A 232 1.18 12.53 31.12
CA VAL A 232 1.91 11.43 31.75
C VAL A 232 3.16 11.15 30.92
N VAL A 233 4.28 10.91 31.61
CA VAL A 233 5.50 10.42 30.93
C VAL A 233 5.83 9.04 31.49
N ILE A 234 6.00 8.08 30.56
CA ILE A 234 6.50 6.74 30.86
C ILE A 234 8.02 6.77 30.71
N LEU A 235 8.76 6.36 31.73
CA LEU A 235 10.22 6.30 31.79
C LEU A 235 10.66 4.82 31.88
N PRO A 236 10.80 4.10 30.75
CA PRO A 236 11.17 2.71 30.75
C PRO A 236 12.68 2.53 31.01
N ASN A 237 13.06 1.36 31.56
CA ASN A 237 14.44 0.96 31.76
C ASN A 237 15.29 1.95 32.57
N MET A 238 14.72 2.52 33.63
CA MET A 238 15.47 3.33 34.56
C MET A 238 16.53 2.46 35.26
N LYS A 239 17.73 3.00 35.42
CA LYS A 239 18.85 2.32 36.10
C LYS A 239 18.84 2.61 37.61
N ASP A 240 18.46 3.81 37.97
CA ASP A 240 18.39 4.27 39.32
C ASP A 240 17.06 4.99 39.60
N ILE A 241 16.60 4.95 40.82
CA ILE A 241 15.38 5.62 41.27
C ILE A 241 15.44 7.13 40.98
N SER A 242 16.62 7.74 41.08
CA SER A 242 16.82 9.17 40.86
C SER A 242 16.84 9.59 39.36
N ASP A 243 16.79 8.66 38.43
CA ASP A 243 16.85 8.97 36.97
C ASP A 243 15.71 9.91 36.52
N TYR A 244 14.54 9.86 37.19
CA TYR A 244 13.44 10.80 36.92
C TYR A 244 13.82 12.26 37.14
N LYS A 245 14.75 12.54 38.10
CA LYS A 245 15.18 13.91 38.40
C LYS A 245 15.84 14.58 37.19
N ILE A 246 16.50 13.81 36.36
CA ILE A 246 17.12 14.32 35.11
C ILE A 246 16.05 14.84 34.17
N VAL A 247 14.95 14.10 34.00
CA VAL A 247 13.83 14.52 33.15
C VAL A 247 13.11 15.70 33.73
N ALA A 248 12.79 15.64 35.05
CA ALA A 248 12.12 16.73 35.76
C ALA A 248 12.94 18.04 35.73
N SER A 249 14.26 17.97 35.99
CA SER A 249 15.13 19.14 35.90
C SER A 249 15.17 19.75 34.50
N LYS A 250 15.10 18.91 33.44
CA LYS A 250 15.01 19.41 32.06
C LYS A 250 13.69 20.11 31.80
N ILE A 251 12.56 19.56 32.31
CA ILE A 251 11.23 20.17 32.12
C ILE A 251 11.21 21.56 32.80
N ILE A 252 11.73 21.67 34.02
CA ILE A 252 11.73 22.92 34.80
C ILE A 252 12.67 23.97 34.18
N ASN A 253 13.86 23.56 33.74
CA ASN A 253 14.94 24.47 33.35
C ASN A 253 14.99 24.74 31.83
N LEU A 254 14.04 24.27 31.00
CA LEU A 254 14.00 24.63 29.61
C LEU A 254 13.74 26.13 29.47
N ASN A 255 14.69 26.86 28.85
CA ASN A 255 14.57 28.29 28.55
C ASN A 255 13.38 28.62 27.64
N GLU A 256 12.69 27.60 27.15
CA GLU A 256 11.54 27.69 26.28
C GLU A 256 10.19 27.61 27.01
N ASN A 257 10.17 27.62 28.33
CA ASN A 257 8.93 27.57 29.13
C ASN A 257 8.14 28.89 29.07
N VAL A 258 8.41 29.72 28.09
CA VAL A 258 7.74 30.99 27.83
C VAL A 258 6.92 30.92 26.57
N ILE A 259 5.71 31.46 26.62
CA ILE A 259 4.83 31.65 25.47
C ILE A 259 4.29 33.10 25.50
N TYR A 260 4.17 33.72 24.32
CA TYR A 260 3.57 35.04 24.20
C TYR A 260 2.12 34.90 23.70
N ILE A 261 1.19 35.47 24.43
CA ILE A 261 -0.24 35.53 24.12
C ILE A 261 -0.65 37.01 24.18
N GLU A 262 -1.16 37.58 23.07
CA GLU A 262 -1.56 38.99 23.03
C GLU A 262 -0.48 39.98 23.55
N GLU A 263 0.78 39.75 23.17
CA GLU A 263 1.97 40.51 23.62
C GLU A 263 2.37 40.32 25.11
N GLU A 264 1.61 39.57 25.89
CA GLU A 264 1.97 39.21 27.25
C GLU A 264 2.83 37.95 27.31
N GLU A 265 3.87 38.01 28.14
CA GLU A 265 4.77 36.89 28.41
C GLU A 265 4.19 36.01 29.52
N ILE A 266 3.83 34.76 29.16
CA ILE A 266 3.34 33.75 30.11
C ILE A 266 4.41 32.69 30.30
N LYS A 267 4.91 32.55 31.51
CA LYS A 267 5.82 31.49 31.91
C LYS A 267 5.02 30.26 32.33
N LEU A 268 5.28 29.13 31.66
CA LEU A 268 4.67 27.85 32.03
C LEU A 268 5.42 27.22 33.19
N SER A 269 4.67 26.76 34.20
CA SER A 269 5.16 25.90 35.28
C SER A 269 4.35 24.62 35.33
N PHE A 270 4.93 23.60 35.92
CA PHE A 270 4.38 22.26 35.99
C PHE A 270 4.49 21.70 37.39
N SER A 271 3.43 21.12 37.90
CA SER A 271 3.45 20.26 39.08
C SER A 271 3.60 18.80 38.64
N MET A 272 4.59 18.10 39.19
CA MET A 272 4.95 16.74 38.79
C MET A 272 4.93 15.78 39.95
N GLY A 273 4.36 14.60 39.79
CA GLY A 273 4.43 13.50 40.72
C GLY A 273 4.97 12.24 40.05
N ILE A 274 5.78 11.46 40.75
CA ILE A 274 6.41 10.25 40.23
C ILE A 274 6.03 9.03 41.06
N SER A 275 5.88 7.90 40.39
CA SER A 275 5.84 6.56 40.99
C SER A 275 6.75 5.61 40.22
N ILE A 276 7.31 4.61 40.91
CA ILE A 276 8.32 3.72 40.38
C ILE A 276 7.95 2.25 40.60
N TYR A 277 7.81 1.48 39.52
CA TYR A 277 7.70 0.05 39.59
C TYR A 277 9.07 -0.57 39.91
N PRO A 278 9.19 -1.60 40.77
CA PRO A 278 8.11 -2.24 41.51
C PRO A 278 7.78 -1.61 42.87
N ASN A 279 8.51 -0.57 43.29
CA ASN A 279 8.48 -0.06 44.65
C ASN A 279 7.10 0.51 45.05
N ASP A 280 6.43 1.18 44.15
CA ASP A 280 5.20 1.94 44.39
C ASP A 280 3.93 1.21 43.93
N GLY A 281 4.08 0.10 43.20
CA GLY A 281 2.97 -0.71 42.73
C GLY A 281 3.44 -1.82 41.79
N ASP A 282 2.59 -2.84 41.65
CA ASP A 282 2.80 -4.03 40.84
C ASP A 282 2.01 -3.99 39.51
N ASN A 283 1.17 -2.96 39.32
CA ASN A 283 0.35 -2.75 38.15
C ASN A 283 0.19 -1.25 37.87
N ILE A 284 -0.29 -0.94 36.62
CA ILE A 284 -0.39 0.45 36.16
C ILE A 284 -1.36 1.30 36.98
N ASP A 285 -2.48 0.73 37.42
CA ASP A 285 -3.50 1.49 38.17
C ASP A 285 -2.98 1.97 39.50
N LYS A 286 -2.19 1.15 40.21
CA LYS A 286 -1.53 1.56 41.45
C LYS A 286 -0.48 2.65 41.22
N LEU A 287 0.31 2.49 40.15
CA LEU A 287 1.36 3.45 39.81
C LEU A 287 0.77 4.82 39.44
N ILE A 288 -0.26 4.84 38.57
CA ILE A 288 -0.86 6.10 38.14
C ILE A 288 -1.53 6.84 39.32
N VAL A 289 -2.25 6.10 40.16
CA VAL A 289 -2.88 6.71 41.39
C VAL A 289 -1.83 7.27 42.32
N LYS A 290 -0.68 6.62 42.49
CA LYS A 290 0.40 7.10 43.36
C LYS A 290 1.09 8.32 42.78
N ALA A 291 1.37 8.33 41.45
CA ALA A 291 1.95 9.47 40.76
C ALA A 291 1.01 10.69 40.78
N ASP A 292 -0.30 10.51 40.55
CA ASP A 292 -1.31 11.57 40.64
C ASP A 292 -1.36 12.19 42.07
N LYS A 293 -1.39 11.36 43.12
CA LYS A 293 -1.34 11.85 44.51
C LYS A 293 -0.06 12.64 44.81
N ALA A 294 1.08 12.17 44.33
CA ALA A 294 2.34 12.88 44.45
C ALA A 294 2.31 14.25 43.77
N MET A 295 1.81 14.30 42.54
CA MET A 295 1.61 15.55 41.78
C MET A 295 0.70 16.53 42.53
N TYR A 296 -0.41 16.05 43.11
CA TYR A 296 -1.31 16.88 43.89
C TYR A 296 -0.62 17.46 45.14
N ILE A 297 0.30 16.69 45.79
CA ILE A 297 1.09 17.20 46.94
C ILE A 297 2.06 18.30 46.46
N ALA A 298 2.78 18.08 45.35
CA ALA A 298 3.64 19.08 44.72
C ALA A 298 2.87 20.40 44.49
N LYS A 299 1.69 20.30 43.87
CA LYS A 299 0.82 21.44 43.55
C LYS A 299 0.36 22.22 44.81
N ARG A 300 0.11 21.51 45.91
CA ARG A 300 -0.29 22.15 47.19
C ARG A 300 0.85 22.84 47.94
N ASN A 301 2.06 22.28 47.82
CA ASN A 301 3.26 22.79 48.50
C ASN A 301 4.00 23.86 47.69
N ASP A 302 3.51 24.19 46.51
CA ASP A 302 4.21 25.05 45.52
C ASP A 302 5.60 24.52 45.15
N GLU A 303 5.71 23.17 45.06
CA GLU A 303 6.91 22.43 44.64
C GLU A 303 6.76 21.94 43.20
N ASP A 304 7.84 21.96 42.43
CA ASP A 304 7.81 21.51 41.05
C ASP A 304 7.65 19.97 40.90
N ILE A 305 8.14 19.21 41.91
CA ILE A 305 8.10 17.73 41.85
C ILE A 305 8.01 17.10 43.24
N TYR A 306 7.23 16.03 43.34
CA TYR A 306 7.12 15.19 44.53
C TYR A 306 7.19 13.69 44.17
N TYR A 307 7.84 12.89 45.07
CA TYR A 307 7.96 11.43 44.94
C TYR A 307 7.32 10.73 46.13
#